data_40b65f1cff958821cb6f37731fa595a1
#
_entry.id   40b65f1cff958821cb6f37731fa595a1
#
_cell.length_a   1.000
_cell.length_b   1.000
_cell.length_c   1.000
_cell.angle_alpha   90.00
_cell.angle_beta   90.00
_cell.angle_gamma   90.00
#
_symmetry.space_group_name_H-M   'P 1'
#
loop_
_entity.id
_entity.type
_entity.pdbx_description
1 polymer ?
#
loop_
_entity_poly.entity_id
_entity_poly.type
_entity_poly.pdbx_seq_one_letter_code
_entity_poly.pdbx_strand_id
1 'polypeptide(L)'
;GVQRWLYFSKFLKNLGWEPIVITVKKSKASYPVFDNSLESYINNLIVHKTDTLEPLKLYSKIFYGNSKEGIQKGEVLKKNFFHHFAAFIRGNFFVPDARIGWVSYALNKGREIIKKEGIKYIVTTGPPHSSHLIGLKLKKEFSLKWIADFRDPWTSMFYLKEMYRTRFAQKRDENFEKNVLRKADKIITTIGELFHDELIQKANIS
;
A
#
# COMPACT_ATOMS: atom_id res chain seq x y z
N GLY A 1 -1.64 2.82 -11.04
CA GLY A 1 -2.34 2.01 -10.04
C GLY A 1 -3.70 2.53 -9.64
N VAL A 2 -3.92 3.86 -9.63
CA VAL A 2 -5.20 4.46 -9.22
C VAL A 2 -6.32 4.14 -10.20
N GLN A 3 -6.06 4.17 -11.50
CA GLN A 3 -7.04 3.94 -12.56
C GLN A 3 -7.84 2.63 -12.39
N ARG A 4 -7.16 1.53 -12.06
CA ARG A 4 -7.82 0.22 -11.90
C ARG A 4 -8.98 0.28 -10.90
N TRP A 5 -8.72 0.75 -9.68
CA TRP A 5 -9.75 0.81 -8.64
C TRP A 5 -10.74 1.93 -8.82
N LEU A 6 -10.36 2.99 -9.53
CA LEU A 6 -11.28 4.03 -9.97
C LEU A 6 -12.35 3.44 -10.91
N TYR A 7 -11.93 2.68 -11.92
CA TYR A 7 -12.86 2.01 -12.84
C TYR A 7 -13.68 0.94 -12.14
N PHE A 8 -13.06 0.10 -11.29
CA PHE A 8 -13.83 -0.88 -10.51
C PHE A 8 -14.89 -0.21 -9.64
N SER A 9 -14.55 0.87 -8.94
CA SER A 9 -15.53 1.61 -8.12
C SER A 9 -16.69 2.15 -8.96
N LYS A 10 -16.41 2.65 -10.17
CA LYS A 10 -17.46 3.10 -11.09
C LYS A 10 -18.37 1.95 -11.51
N PHE A 11 -17.81 0.81 -11.92
CA PHE A 11 -18.60 -0.34 -12.35
C PHE A 11 -19.34 -1.02 -11.20
N LEU A 12 -18.79 -1.06 -10.00
CA LEU A 12 -19.45 -1.59 -8.82
C LEU A 12 -20.77 -0.84 -8.54
N LYS A 13 -20.81 0.48 -8.75
CA LYS A 13 -22.07 1.25 -8.65
C LYS A 13 -23.16 0.74 -9.60
N ASN A 14 -22.79 0.44 -10.83
CA ASN A 14 -23.73 -0.11 -11.83
C ASN A 14 -24.26 -1.50 -11.42
N LEU A 15 -23.54 -2.20 -10.54
CA LEU A 15 -23.94 -3.50 -9.99
C LEU A 15 -24.65 -3.37 -8.63
N GLY A 16 -25.06 -2.18 -8.24
CA GLY A 16 -25.81 -1.94 -7.00
C GLY A 16 -24.94 -1.85 -5.74
N TRP A 17 -23.61 -1.72 -5.87
CA TRP A 17 -22.72 -1.48 -4.75
C TRP A 17 -22.50 0.02 -4.53
N GLU A 18 -22.29 0.42 -3.28
CA GLU A 18 -21.89 1.80 -2.95
C GLU A 18 -20.45 1.79 -2.40
N PRO A 19 -19.43 1.97 -3.27
CA PRO A 19 -18.04 1.95 -2.86
C PRO A 19 -17.67 3.23 -2.11
N ILE A 20 -17.03 3.05 -0.96
CA ILE A 20 -16.44 4.12 -0.15
C ILE A 20 -14.92 3.97 -0.20
N VAL A 21 -14.24 5.02 -0.62
CA VAL A 21 -12.80 5.01 -0.84
C VAL A 21 -12.08 5.77 0.29
N ILE A 22 -11.05 5.16 0.86
CA ILE A 22 -10.11 5.83 1.77
C ILE A 22 -8.80 6.05 1.05
N THR A 23 -8.33 7.27 1.01
CA THR A 23 -7.06 7.65 0.39
C THR A 23 -6.34 8.73 1.18
N VAL A 24 -5.12 9.07 0.80
CA VAL A 24 -4.31 10.11 1.43
C VAL A 24 -4.63 11.48 0.83
N LYS A 25 -4.57 12.55 1.64
CA LYS A 25 -4.67 13.94 1.16
C LYS A 25 -3.51 14.27 0.22
N LYS A 26 -3.81 14.85 -0.95
CA LYS A 26 -2.82 15.28 -1.95
C LYS A 26 -1.71 16.16 -1.36
N SER A 27 -2.06 17.09 -0.47
CA SER A 27 -1.12 18.00 0.19
C SER A 27 -0.15 17.32 1.16
N LYS A 28 -0.48 16.09 1.61
CA LYS A 28 0.33 15.34 2.59
C LYS A 28 1.12 14.21 1.96
N ALA A 29 0.72 13.75 0.78
CA ALA A 29 1.38 12.67 0.06
C ALA A 29 2.57 13.18 -0.76
N SER A 30 3.68 12.43 -0.75
CA SER A 30 4.82 12.68 -1.63
C SER A 30 4.72 11.79 -2.87
N TYR A 31 3.81 12.14 -3.78
CA TYR A 31 3.76 11.51 -5.10
C TYR A 31 4.52 12.40 -6.09
N PRO A 32 5.38 11.81 -6.96
CA PRO A 32 6.16 12.59 -7.92
C PRO A 32 5.28 13.23 -9.00
N VAL A 33 4.16 12.59 -9.33
CA VAL A 33 3.24 13.06 -10.37
C VAL A 33 1.81 12.92 -9.89
N PHE A 34 0.99 13.95 -10.14
CA PHE A 34 -0.44 13.95 -9.94
C PHE A 34 -1.12 14.03 -11.31
N ASP A 35 -2.00 13.09 -11.57
CA ASP A 35 -2.85 13.09 -12.75
C ASP A 35 -4.20 13.71 -12.41
N ASN A 36 -4.39 14.97 -12.81
CA ASN A 36 -5.63 15.70 -12.54
C ASN A 36 -6.76 15.25 -13.49
N SER A 37 -6.46 14.57 -14.59
CA SER A 37 -7.49 14.08 -15.53
C SER A 37 -8.41 13.05 -14.89
N LEU A 38 -7.93 12.36 -13.86
CA LEU A 38 -8.70 11.37 -13.11
C LEU A 38 -9.66 12.00 -12.08
N GLU A 39 -9.54 13.29 -11.78
CA GLU A 39 -10.42 13.95 -10.79
C GLU A 39 -11.89 13.97 -11.23
N SER A 40 -12.16 14.08 -12.53
CA SER A 40 -13.53 14.05 -13.07
C SER A 40 -14.27 12.70 -12.82
N TYR A 41 -13.53 11.61 -12.69
CA TYR A 41 -14.11 10.29 -12.42
C TYR A 41 -14.46 10.06 -10.95
N ILE A 42 -13.98 10.93 -10.05
CA ILE A 42 -14.19 10.80 -8.59
C ILE A 42 -15.50 11.46 -8.16
N ASN A 43 -16.08 12.35 -8.97
CA ASN A 43 -17.23 13.19 -8.61
C ASN A 43 -18.46 12.41 -8.10
N ASN A 44 -18.59 11.14 -8.47
CA ASN A 44 -19.70 10.27 -8.08
C ASN A 44 -19.30 9.21 -7.03
N LEU A 45 -18.13 9.33 -6.41
CA LEU A 45 -17.64 8.40 -5.40
C LEU A 45 -17.54 9.07 -4.03
N ILE A 46 -17.86 8.32 -2.98
CA ILE A 46 -17.61 8.74 -1.60
C ILE A 46 -16.12 8.53 -1.31
N VAL A 47 -15.35 9.62 -1.21
CA VAL A 47 -13.90 9.58 -1.01
C VAL A 47 -13.50 10.28 0.28
N HIS A 48 -12.98 9.53 1.23
CA HIS A 48 -12.40 10.05 2.47
C HIS A 48 -10.89 10.20 2.32
N LYS A 49 -10.41 11.45 2.44
CA LYS A 49 -8.99 11.79 2.35
C LYS A 49 -8.42 11.96 3.77
N THR A 50 -7.44 11.16 4.14
CA THR A 50 -6.80 11.19 5.47
C THR A 50 -5.42 11.84 5.42
N ASP A 51 -4.93 12.23 6.58
CA ASP A 51 -3.52 12.60 6.75
C ASP A 51 -2.62 11.36 6.66
N THR A 52 -1.32 11.60 6.56
CA THR A 52 -0.28 10.58 6.61
C THR A 52 0.94 11.15 7.30
N LEU A 53 1.65 10.33 8.04
CA LEU A 53 3.01 10.60 8.45
C LEU A 53 3.93 10.01 7.39
N GLU A 54 4.70 10.86 6.69
CA GLU A 54 5.68 10.40 5.71
C GLU A 54 7.09 10.54 6.25
N PRO A 55 7.61 9.49 6.90
CA PRO A 55 8.93 9.55 7.54
C PRO A 55 10.04 9.85 6.54
N LEU A 56 9.89 9.43 5.27
CA LEU A 56 10.84 9.75 4.20
C LEU A 56 10.90 11.25 3.87
N LYS A 57 9.79 11.99 4.00
CA LYS A 57 9.83 13.46 3.87
C LYS A 57 10.63 14.12 5.00
N LEU A 58 10.45 13.61 6.22
CA LEU A 58 11.21 14.10 7.37
C LEU A 58 12.70 13.78 7.19
N TYR A 59 13.00 12.56 6.79
CA TYR A 59 14.36 12.11 6.48
C TYR A 59 14.99 12.94 5.36
N SER A 60 14.31 13.15 4.23
CA SER A 60 14.85 13.93 3.11
C SER A 60 15.11 15.40 3.48
N LYS A 61 14.23 16.00 4.31
CA LYS A 61 14.46 17.36 4.84
C LYS A 61 15.72 17.45 5.73
N ILE A 62 15.94 16.43 6.56
CA ILE A 62 17.08 16.41 7.47
C ILE A 62 18.41 16.21 6.71
N PHE A 63 18.43 15.32 5.72
CA PHE A 63 19.68 14.90 5.05
C PHE A 63 19.96 15.58 3.71
N TYR A 64 18.93 16.06 3.00
CA TYR A 64 19.05 16.64 1.64
C TYR A 64 18.58 18.09 1.54
N GLY A 65 18.13 18.71 2.64
CA GLY A 65 17.57 20.05 2.61
C GLY A 65 16.25 20.14 1.83
N ASN A 66 15.91 21.35 1.37
CA ASN A 66 14.62 21.65 0.70
C ASN A 66 14.52 21.17 -0.77
N SER A 67 15.27 20.16 -1.21
CA SER A 67 15.13 19.67 -2.57
C SER A 67 13.74 19.08 -2.81
N LYS A 68 13.02 19.68 -3.76
CA LYS A 68 11.63 19.34 -4.14
C LYS A 68 11.50 18.02 -4.90
N GLU A 69 12.58 17.31 -5.12
CA GLU A 69 12.58 16.09 -5.93
C GLU A 69 12.27 14.88 -5.07
N GLY A 70 11.06 14.35 -5.26
CA GLY A 70 10.70 13.03 -4.76
C GLY A 70 11.61 11.98 -5.40
N ILE A 71 12.18 11.08 -4.59
CA ILE A 71 13.04 9.99 -5.08
C ILE A 71 12.20 9.15 -6.05
N GLN A 72 12.55 9.21 -7.34
CA GLN A 72 11.92 8.38 -8.37
C GLN A 72 12.25 6.90 -8.12
N LYS A 73 11.26 6.03 -8.28
CA LYS A 73 11.48 4.59 -8.31
C LYS A 73 12.34 4.25 -9.54
N GLY A 74 13.52 3.70 -9.33
CA GLY A 74 14.32 3.09 -10.39
C GLY A 74 15.58 3.83 -10.83
N GLU A 75 15.91 5.02 -10.31
CA GLU A 75 17.25 5.57 -10.55
C GLU A 75 18.29 4.71 -9.83
N VAL A 76 19.19 4.15 -10.62
CA VAL A 76 20.39 3.44 -10.17
C VAL A 76 21.21 4.43 -9.35
N LEU A 77 21.13 4.32 -8.05
CA LEU A 77 21.77 5.21 -7.10
C LEU A 77 23.29 5.19 -7.33
N LYS A 78 23.86 6.32 -7.76
CA LYS A 78 25.32 6.51 -7.80
C LYS A 78 25.90 6.13 -6.43
N LYS A 79 27.02 5.39 -6.46
CA LYS A 79 27.73 4.73 -5.34
C LYS A 79 28.27 5.71 -4.28
N ASN A 80 27.45 6.52 -3.65
CA ASN A 80 27.85 7.37 -2.54
C ASN A 80 27.36 6.80 -1.22
N PHE A 81 28.18 6.82 -0.19
CA PHE A 81 27.88 6.33 1.15
C PHE A 81 26.50 6.78 1.68
N PHE A 82 26.12 8.02 1.43
CA PHE A 82 24.81 8.56 1.81
C PHE A 82 23.63 7.85 1.14
N HIS A 83 23.77 7.43 -0.11
CA HIS A 83 22.75 6.67 -0.82
C HIS A 83 22.59 5.26 -0.23
N HIS A 84 23.70 4.60 0.11
CA HIS A 84 23.65 3.29 0.77
C HIS A 84 23.01 3.39 2.15
N PHE A 85 23.36 4.41 2.92
CA PHE A 85 22.75 4.66 4.23
C PHE A 85 21.26 4.97 4.13
N ALA A 86 20.84 5.81 3.17
CA ALA A 86 19.45 6.09 2.89
C ALA A 86 18.66 4.84 2.46
N ALA A 87 19.25 4.01 1.61
CA ALA A 87 18.67 2.74 1.19
C ALA A 87 18.53 1.79 2.38
N PHE A 88 19.55 1.71 3.24
CA PHE A 88 19.51 0.93 4.48
C PHE A 88 18.39 1.40 5.41
N ILE A 89 18.29 2.69 5.70
CA ILE A 89 17.21 3.26 6.53
C ILE A 89 15.84 2.92 5.93
N ARG A 90 15.68 3.15 4.62
CA ARG A 90 14.43 2.87 3.91
C ARG A 90 14.07 1.39 3.97
N GLY A 91 15.03 0.48 3.76
CA GLY A 91 14.80 -0.96 3.73
C GLY A 91 14.49 -1.57 5.09
N ASN A 92 14.98 -0.97 6.18
CA ASN A 92 14.91 -1.57 7.51
C ASN A 92 13.86 -0.94 8.42
N PHE A 93 13.64 0.37 8.32
CA PHE A 93 12.70 1.08 9.22
C PHE A 93 11.32 1.30 8.58
N PHE A 94 11.22 1.30 7.24
CA PHE A 94 9.96 1.50 6.54
C PHE A 94 9.47 0.20 5.90
N VAL A 95 9.20 -0.79 6.73
CA VAL A 95 8.68 -2.10 6.31
C VAL A 95 7.17 -2.13 6.50
N PRO A 96 6.40 -2.48 5.47
CA PRO A 96 6.79 -3.03 4.17
C PRO A 96 7.27 -2.01 3.14
N ASP A 97 6.85 -0.75 3.26
CA ASP A 97 7.17 0.32 2.33
C ASP A 97 7.09 1.70 2.99
N ALA A 98 7.46 2.73 2.23
CA ALA A 98 7.52 4.11 2.70
C ALA A 98 6.17 4.72 3.12
N ARG A 99 5.06 4.06 2.84
CA ARG A 99 3.70 4.50 3.18
C ARG A 99 3.20 3.90 4.50
N ILE A 100 4.04 3.19 5.23
CA ILE A 100 3.69 2.59 6.52
C ILE A 100 3.09 3.60 7.52
N GLY A 101 3.52 4.85 7.45
CA GLY A 101 3.00 5.93 8.29
C GLY A 101 1.54 6.35 7.99
N TRP A 102 0.97 5.89 6.87
CA TRP A 102 -0.44 6.11 6.55
C TRP A 102 -1.37 5.14 7.27
N VAL A 103 -0.88 3.98 7.65
CA VAL A 103 -1.69 2.86 8.17
C VAL A 103 -2.56 3.29 9.35
N SER A 104 -2.03 4.03 10.33
CA SER A 104 -2.79 4.46 11.52
C SER A 104 -3.95 5.41 11.16
N TYR A 105 -3.73 6.34 10.26
CA TYR A 105 -4.75 7.29 9.81
C TYR A 105 -5.88 6.60 9.04
N ALA A 106 -5.52 5.71 8.13
CA ALA A 106 -6.48 4.93 7.36
C ALA A 106 -7.28 3.95 8.24
N LEU A 107 -6.63 3.34 9.24
CA LEU A 107 -7.31 2.49 10.22
C LEU A 107 -8.36 3.24 11.02
N ASN A 108 -8.02 4.42 11.56
CA ASN A 108 -8.96 5.21 12.34
C ASN A 108 -10.17 5.62 11.50
N LYS A 109 -9.94 6.06 10.26
CA LYS A 109 -11.03 6.39 9.33
C LYS A 109 -11.83 5.15 8.92
N GLY A 110 -11.16 4.02 8.69
CA GLY A 110 -11.81 2.75 8.38
C GLY A 110 -12.74 2.27 9.49
N ARG A 111 -12.30 2.34 10.76
CA ARG A 111 -13.12 1.99 11.93
C ARG A 111 -14.39 2.85 12.04
N GLU A 112 -14.22 4.17 11.81
CA GLU A 112 -15.34 5.11 11.81
C GLU A 112 -16.37 4.73 10.75
N ILE A 113 -15.94 4.55 9.50
CA ILE A 113 -16.79 4.22 8.37
C ILE A 113 -17.47 2.86 8.55
N ILE A 114 -16.72 1.83 8.98
CA ILE A 114 -17.28 0.49 9.19
C ILE A 114 -18.43 0.53 10.19
N LYS A 115 -18.24 1.25 11.32
CA LYS A 115 -19.28 1.37 12.35
C LYS A 115 -20.48 2.18 11.89
N LYS A 116 -20.23 3.27 11.18
CA LYS A 116 -21.28 4.20 10.74
C LYS A 116 -22.15 3.61 9.61
N GLU A 117 -21.49 3.02 8.61
CA GLU A 117 -22.13 2.58 7.38
C GLU A 117 -22.42 1.07 7.33
N GLY A 118 -22.09 0.32 8.39
CA GLY A 118 -22.35 -1.12 8.47
C GLY A 118 -21.59 -1.94 7.43
N ILE A 119 -20.36 -1.53 7.09
CA ILE A 119 -19.54 -2.16 6.04
C ILE A 119 -19.30 -3.64 6.34
N LYS A 120 -19.52 -4.50 5.36
CA LYS A 120 -19.28 -5.95 5.44
C LYS A 120 -18.10 -6.41 4.56
N TYR A 121 -17.77 -5.65 3.52
CA TYR A 121 -16.76 -6.00 2.54
C TYR A 121 -15.71 -4.91 2.47
N ILE A 122 -14.44 -5.31 2.47
CA ILE A 122 -13.33 -4.39 2.26
C ILE A 122 -12.40 -4.91 1.17
N VAL A 123 -11.79 -3.98 0.46
CA VAL A 123 -10.75 -4.27 -0.53
C VAL A 123 -9.54 -3.43 -0.21
N THR A 124 -8.37 -4.04 -0.27
CA THR A 124 -7.09 -3.33 -0.20
C THR A 124 -6.26 -3.61 -1.43
N THR A 125 -5.55 -2.62 -1.95
CA THR A 125 -4.73 -2.76 -3.16
C THR A 125 -3.28 -2.35 -2.89
N GLY A 126 -2.34 -3.12 -3.34
CA GLY A 126 -0.90 -2.90 -3.25
C GLY A 126 -0.20 -3.00 -4.60
N PRO A 127 0.93 -2.31 -4.81
CA PRO A 127 1.60 -1.39 -3.90
C PRO A 127 0.85 -0.05 -3.73
N PRO A 128 1.01 0.62 -2.60
CA PRO A 128 1.87 0.26 -1.47
C PRO A 128 1.29 -0.91 -0.67
N HIS A 129 2.13 -1.87 -0.29
CA HIS A 129 1.71 -3.09 0.43
C HIS A 129 1.31 -2.82 1.88
N SER A 130 1.74 -1.68 2.46
CA SER A 130 1.24 -1.17 3.74
C SER A 130 -0.29 -1.02 3.76
N SER A 131 -0.95 -0.86 2.60
CA SER A 131 -2.41 -0.87 2.49
C SER A 131 -3.02 -2.18 2.95
N HIS A 132 -2.37 -3.31 2.72
CA HIS A 132 -2.85 -4.63 3.14
C HIS A 132 -2.81 -4.80 4.66
N LEU A 133 -1.90 -4.11 5.36
CA LEU A 133 -1.86 -4.11 6.82
C LEU A 133 -3.09 -3.43 7.44
N ILE A 134 -3.71 -2.49 6.71
CA ILE A 134 -4.98 -1.89 7.10
C ILE A 134 -6.08 -2.94 7.03
N GLY A 135 -6.20 -3.65 5.91
CA GLY A 135 -7.17 -4.74 5.73
C GLY A 135 -7.01 -5.83 6.78
N LEU A 136 -5.77 -6.27 7.02
CA LEU A 136 -5.45 -7.28 8.03
C LEU A 136 -5.92 -6.91 9.43
N LYS A 137 -5.70 -5.64 9.84
CA LYS A 137 -6.11 -5.15 11.16
C LYS A 137 -7.62 -4.96 11.24
N LEU A 138 -8.26 -4.36 10.24
CA LEU A 138 -9.70 -4.17 10.21
C LEU A 138 -10.45 -5.50 10.22
N LYS A 139 -9.98 -6.49 9.45
CA LYS A 139 -10.57 -7.83 9.46
C LYS A 139 -10.44 -8.52 10.82
N LYS A 140 -9.33 -8.30 11.53
CA LYS A 140 -9.16 -8.84 12.90
C LYS A 140 -10.12 -8.21 13.91
N GLU A 141 -10.45 -6.92 13.72
CA GLU A 141 -11.29 -6.15 14.63
C GLU A 141 -12.79 -6.30 14.33
N PHE A 142 -13.13 -6.57 13.08
CA PHE A 142 -14.51 -6.64 12.60
C PHE A 142 -14.73 -7.91 11.77
N SER A 143 -15.93 -8.43 11.76
CA SER A 143 -16.31 -9.61 10.94
C SER A 143 -16.49 -9.22 9.46
N LEU A 144 -15.41 -8.88 8.79
CA LEU A 144 -15.40 -8.41 7.41
C LEU A 144 -15.01 -9.52 6.43
N LYS A 145 -15.55 -9.44 5.22
CA LYS A 145 -14.99 -10.13 4.05
C LYS A 145 -13.95 -9.24 3.40
N TRP A 146 -12.74 -9.74 3.24
CA TRP A 146 -11.59 -8.97 2.78
C TRP A 146 -10.99 -9.55 1.51
N ILE A 147 -10.88 -8.69 0.48
CA ILE A 147 -10.19 -8.97 -0.77
C ILE A 147 -8.87 -8.19 -0.76
N ALA A 148 -7.75 -8.89 -0.97
CA ALA A 148 -6.44 -8.26 -1.12
C ALA A 148 -6.00 -8.32 -2.61
N ASP A 149 -5.83 -7.16 -3.23
CA ASP A 149 -5.43 -7.00 -4.64
C ASP A 149 -3.92 -6.77 -4.74
N PHE A 150 -3.21 -7.82 -5.13
CA PHE A 150 -1.77 -7.82 -5.37
C PHE A 150 -1.49 -7.47 -6.82
N ARG A 151 -1.24 -6.20 -7.12
CA ARG A 151 -0.90 -5.74 -8.47
C ARG A 151 0.52 -6.06 -8.87
N ASP A 152 1.42 -6.10 -7.91
CA ASP A 152 2.83 -6.42 -8.07
C ASP A 152 3.28 -7.40 -6.97
N PRO A 153 4.36 -8.17 -7.18
CA PRO A 153 4.98 -8.96 -6.13
C PRO A 153 5.34 -8.09 -4.92
N TRP A 154 5.33 -8.67 -3.75
CA TRP A 154 5.67 -7.96 -2.51
C TRP A 154 7.12 -8.23 -2.12
N THR A 155 7.40 -9.34 -1.44
CA THR A 155 8.76 -9.63 -0.97
C THR A 155 9.70 -10.18 -2.05
N SER A 156 9.19 -10.59 -3.20
CA SER A 156 9.96 -11.07 -4.34
C SER A 156 10.45 -9.98 -5.29
N MET A 157 10.18 -8.70 -4.97
CA MET A 157 10.62 -7.59 -5.80
C MET A 157 12.15 -7.48 -5.81
N PHE A 158 12.73 -7.46 -7.01
CA PHE A 158 14.19 -7.47 -7.23
C PHE A 158 14.91 -6.30 -6.56
N TYR A 159 14.32 -5.10 -6.54
CA TYR A 159 14.92 -3.91 -5.94
C TYR A 159 15.10 -3.99 -4.41
N LEU A 160 14.41 -4.93 -3.73
CA LEU A 160 14.57 -5.11 -2.29
C LEU A 160 15.97 -5.59 -1.90
N LYS A 161 16.65 -6.27 -2.82
CA LYS A 161 18.05 -6.70 -2.64
C LYS A 161 19.01 -5.50 -2.53
N GLU A 162 18.68 -4.40 -3.21
CA GLU A 162 19.48 -3.17 -3.21
C GLU A 162 19.25 -2.29 -1.97
N MET A 163 18.28 -2.64 -1.12
CA MET A 163 17.93 -1.87 0.07
C MET A 163 18.73 -2.27 1.32
N TYR A 164 19.74 -3.12 1.20
CA TYR A 164 20.58 -3.56 2.33
C TYR A 164 19.77 -3.99 3.57
N ARG A 165 18.71 -4.76 3.34
CA ARG A 165 17.80 -5.21 4.39
C ARG A 165 18.50 -6.16 5.34
N THR A 166 18.34 -5.94 6.64
CA THR A 166 18.71 -6.90 7.66
C THR A 166 17.79 -8.13 7.60
N ARG A 167 18.28 -9.27 8.07
CA ARG A 167 17.45 -10.50 8.19
C ARG A 167 16.17 -10.27 9.00
N PHE A 168 16.23 -9.39 10.00
CA PHE A 168 15.08 -9.02 10.82
C PHE A 168 14.01 -8.28 9.99
N ALA A 169 14.41 -7.25 9.24
CA ALA A 169 13.49 -6.49 8.40
C ALA A 169 12.88 -7.36 7.30
N GLN A 170 13.70 -8.21 6.67
CA GLN A 170 13.25 -9.15 5.65
C GLN A 170 12.22 -10.14 6.23
N LYS A 171 12.54 -10.81 7.34
CA LYS A 171 11.64 -11.77 7.99
C LYS A 171 10.35 -11.12 8.47
N ARG A 172 10.41 -9.86 8.93
CA ARG A 172 9.22 -9.09 9.30
C ARG A 172 8.31 -8.85 8.10
N ASP A 173 8.89 -8.48 6.96
CA ASP A 173 8.16 -8.23 5.73
C ASP A 173 7.51 -9.49 5.17
N GLU A 174 8.27 -10.60 5.11
CA GLU A 174 7.79 -11.93 4.74
C GLU A 174 6.62 -12.39 5.63
N ASN A 175 6.72 -12.13 6.94
CA ASN A 175 5.63 -12.44 7.87
C ASN A 175 4.39 -11.58 7.61
N PHE A 176 4.55 -10.31 7.24
CA PHE A 176 3.43 -9.47 6.85
C PHE A 176 2.74 -10.02 5.61
N GLU A 177 3.49 -10.29 4.53
CA GLU A 177 2.95 -10.89 3.30
C GLU A 177 2.21 -12.19 3.60
N LYS A 178 2.85 -13.12 4.30
CA LYS A 178 2.26 -14.41 4.69
C LYS A 178 0.96 -14.27 5.48
N ASN A 179 0.91 -13.35 6.44
CA ASN A 179 -0.30 -13.10 7.22
C ASN A 179 -1.43 -12.51 6.37
N VAL A 180 -1.12 -11.62 5.43
CA VAL A 180 -2.09 -11.06 4.49
C VAL A 180 -2.65 -12.16 3.60
N LEU A 181 -1.79 -12.97 3.00
CA LEU A 181 -2.20 -14.08 2.13
C LEU A 181 -3.10 -15.10 2.84
N ARG A 182 -2.78 -15.43 4.10
CA ARG A 182 -3.56 -16.39 4.90
C ARG A 182 -4.86 -15.85 5.45
N LYS A 183 -4.96 -14.55 5.67
CA LYS A 183 -6.12 -13.95 6.35
C LYS A 183 -7.10 -13.27 5.41
N ALA A 184 -6.71 -12.92 4.20
CA ALA A 184 -7.64 -12.44 3.19
C ALA A 184 -8.62 -13.57 2.78
N ASP A 185 -9.89 -13.22 2.53
CA ASP A 185 -10.86 -14.20 2.04
C ASP A 185 -10.64 -14.51 0.55
N LYS A 186 -10.14 -13.52 -0.20
CA LYS A 186 -9.79 -13.64 -1.61
C LYS A 186 -8.54 -12.83 -1.92
N ILE A 187 -7.71 -13.38 -2.79
CA ILE A 187 -6.56 -12.70 -3.38
C ILE A 187 -6.86 -12.46 -4.86
N ILE A 188 -6.58 -11.25 -5.32
CA ILE A 188 -6.63 -10.91 -6.75
C ILE A 188 -5.20 -10.58 -7.17
N THR A 189 -4.77 -11.07 -8.32
CA THR A 189 -3.49 -10.75 -8.95
C THR A 189 -3.70 -10.14 -10.33
N THR A 190 -2.74 -9.34 -10.79
CA THR A 190 -2.72 -8.78 -12.15
C THR A 190 -1.77 -9.53 -13.07
N ILE A 191 -0.91 -10.36 -12.51
CA ILE A 191 0.12 -11.14 -13.19
C ILE A 191 -0.33 -12.60 -13.19
N GLY A 192 0.00 -13.33 -14.26
CA GLY A 192 -0.52 -14.68 -14.53
C GLY A 192 -0.12 -15.77 -13.54
N GLU A 193 -0.34 -17.02 -13.94
CA GLU A 193 -0.31 -18.23 -13.13
C GLU A 193 0.94 -18.41 -12.25
N LEU A 194 2.14 -18.17 -12.79
CA LEU A 194 3.40 -18.32 -12.04
C LEU A 194 3.45 -17.45 -10.76
N PHE A 195 2.93 -16.23 -10.82
CA PHE A 195 2.87 -15.38 -9.64
C PHE A 195 1.81 -15.87 -8.64
N HIS A 196 0.71 -16.39 -9.14
CA HIS A 196 -0.33 -16.99 -8.31
C HIS A 196 0.21 -18.19 -7.53
N ASP A 197 0.93 -19.09 -8.20
CA ASP A 197 1.56 -20.26 -7.57
C ASP A 197 2.60 -19.85 -6.52
N GLU A 198 3.39 -18.82 -6.78
CA GLU A 198 4.34 -18.27 -5.80
C GLU A 198 3.60 -17.80 -4.53
N LEU A 199 2.46 -17.10 -4.67
CA LEU A 199 1.68 -16.63 -3.53
C LEU A 199 1.07 -17.79 -2.74
N ILE A 200 0.60 -18.84 -3.40
CA ILE A 200 0.09 -20.06 -2.75
C ILE A 200 1.20 -20.72 -1.94
N GLN A 201 2.38 -20.90 -2.52
CA GLN A 201 3.54 -21.47 -1.83
C GLN A 201 3.95 -20.65 -0.61
N LYS A 202 4.03 -19.32 -0.74
CA LYS A 202 4.34 -18.40 0.37
C LYS A 202 3.32 -18.46 1.50
N ALA A 203 2.06 -18.63 1.17
CA ALA A 203 1.00 -18.77 2.15
C ALA A 203 1.02 -20.12 2.87
N ASN A 204 1.69 -21.13 2.34
CA ASN A 204 1.57 -22.55 2.73
C ASN A 204 0.07 -22.96 2.76
N ILE A 205 -0.67 -22.60 1.72
CA ILE A 205 -2.05 -23.01 1.50
C ILE A 205 -2.00 -24.14 0.47
N SER A 206 -2.51 -25.30 0.84
CA SER A 206 -2.75 -26.42 -0.07
C SER A 206 -4.06 -26.24 -0.82
#